data_24548818cf8808707cf15ce6c5805c48
#
_entry.id   24548818cf8808707cf15ce6c5805c48
#
_cell.length_a   1.000
_cell.length_b   1.000
_cell.length_c   1.000
_cell.angle_alpha   90.00
_cell.angle_beta   90.00
_cell.angle_gamma   90.00
#
_symmetry.space_group_name_H-M   'P 1'
#
loop_
_entity.id
_entity.type
_entity.pdbx_description
1 polymer ?
#
loop_
_entity_poly.entity_id
_entity_poly.type
_entity_poly.pdbx_seq_one_letter_code
_entity_poly.pdbx_strand_id
1 'polypeptide(L)'
;MSADAPMPEDLRRLAEAHGVATWYRDGRRRPVRVDPDVVIRVLGLLDVAAESAADRRGELARLAERSEVHAAPPTVALRVGGPGRALSGARELLGEDGARRELHDELPGDLRPGWYRCALRTGREVTVVAAPAQVPATPATWGWMLQLYALRSRRSWGIGDLGDLRAFVRWTAAEHRAGAVLLNPLHAPGPTHPVQPSPYTPSSRRYANPLALRVEDTDAYRCASADVRAEVDALRVSATTDRIDHDLVWAAKRSALELMWHSAGRPEVAELADGARDWATYCALAERHGGRWTRWPAPLRDVGSAAVAAARRELAPRVAFHAWVQHQCAAQLDAVRAAARESGMALGVLHDLAVGVDPEGADAWALADVLASGVTVGAPPDDFSPHGQNWGLPPWRPDRL
;
A
#
# COMPACT_ATOMS: atom_id res chain seq x y z
N MET A 1 -13.40 25.12 26.42
CA MET A 1 -12.80 26.44 26.07
C MET A 1 -13.45 26.91 24.78
N SER A 2 -13.71 28.22 24.63
CA SER A 2 -14.55 28.78 23.55
C SER A 2 -13.85 28.61 22.19
N ALA A 3 -14.59 28.14 21.18
CA ALA A 3 -14.15 27.96 19.79
C ALA A 3 -13.71 29.26 19.07
N ASP A 4 -13.63 30.37 19.77
CA ASP A 4 -13.37 31.72 19.26
C ASP A 4 -12.02 32.32 19.71
N ALA A 5 -11.22 31.58 20.49
CA ALA A 5 -9.90 32.06 20.90
C ALA A 5 -8.94 32.13 19.70
N PRO A 6 -8.25 33.27 19.47
CA PRO A 6 -7.26 33.32 18.39
C PRO A 6 -6.12 32.35 18.68
N MET A 7 -5.69 31.62 17.63
CA MET A 7 -4.55 30.71 17.73
C MET A 7 -3.30 31.48 18.16
N PRO A 8 -2.55 31.03 19.19
CA PRO A 8 -1.29 31.64 19.57
C PRO A 8 -0.30 31.66 18.40
N GLU A 9 0.41 32.77 18.23
CA GLU A 9 1.32 32.97 17.07
C GLU A 9 2.46 31.94 17.06
N ASP A 10 2.98 31.56 18.23
CA ASP A 10 4.00 30.53 18.37
C ASP A 10 3.48 29.15 17.93
N LEU A 11 2.21 28.83 18.27
CA LEU A 11 1.56 27.59 17.84
C LEU A 11 1.32 27.58 16.32
N ARG A 12 0.88 28.71 15.75
CA ARG A 12 0.67 28.83 14.30
C ARG A 12 1.98 28.61 13.55
N ARG A 13 3.06 29.25 13.98
CA ARG A 13 4.40 29.09 13.36
C ARG A 13 4.92 27.66 13.47
N LEU A 14 4.73 27.02 14.63
CA LEU A 14 5.13 25.64 14.83
C LEU A 14 4.33 24.68 13.94
N ALA A 15 3.01 24.88 13.85
CA ALA A 15 2.13 24.10 12.96
C ALA A 15 2.56 24.23 11.48
N GLU A 16 2.79 25.45 11.00
CA GLU A 16 3.25 25.71 9.65
C GLU A 16 4.59 25.03 9.34
N ALA A 17 5.53 25.07 10.29
CA ALA A 17 6.84 24.43 10.13
C ALA A 17 6.75 22.89 10.03
N HIS A 18 5.72 22.28 10.61
CA HIS A 18 5.45 20.85 10.54
C HIS A 18 4.36 20.48 9.51
N GLY A 19 3.90 21.42 8.68
CA GLY A 19 2.88 21.19 7.66
C GLY A 19 1.49 20.91 8.22
N VAL A 20 1.23 21.28 9.48
CA VAL A 20 -0.07 21.11 10.12
C VAL A 20 -0.96 22.30 9.78
N ALA A 21 -2.11 22.03 9.15
CA ALA A 21 -3.05 23.07 8.74
C ALA A 21 -3.72 23.71 9.99
N THR A 22 -3.76 25.04 10.00
CA THR A 22 -4.44 25.84 11.03
C THR A 22 -5.79 26.39 10.58
N TRP A 23 -6.16 26.15 9.34
CA TRP A 23 -7.45 26.45 8.75
C TRP A 23 -7.73 25.55 7.54
N TYR A 24 -8.99 25.43 7.15
CA TYR A 24 -9.44 24.73 5.94
C TYR A 24 -10.65 25.44 5.32
N ARG A 25 -11.11 25.01 4.14
CA ARG A 25 -12.36 25.48 3.54
C ARG A 25 -13.45 24.45 3.75
N ASP A 26 -14.63 24.90 4.25
CA ASP A 26 -15.82 24.05 4.38
C ASP A 26 -16.45 23.73 3.01
N GLY A 27 -17.50 22.89 2.98
CA GLY A 27 -18.24 22.55 1.77
C GLY A 27 -18.87 23.73 1.05
N ARG A 28 -19.00 24.90 1.71
CA ARG A 28 -19.44 26.19 1.12
C ARG A 28 -18.26 27.09 0.76
N ARG A 29 -17.03 26.55 0.73
CA ARG A 29 -15.77 27.24 0.47
C ARG A 29 -15.43 28.39 1.44
N ARG A 30 -16.05 28.44 2.60
CA ARG A 30 -15.75 29.43 3.63
C ARG A 30 -14.53 28.98 4.45
N PRO A 31 -13.61 29.91 4.82
CA PRO A 31 -12.50 29.56 5.67
C PRO A 31 -13.00 29.21 7.08
N VAL A 32 -12.54 28.08 7.59
CA VAL A 32 -12.80 27.60 8.94
C VAL A 32 -11.48 27.44 9.66
N ARG A 33 -11.34 27.98 10.86
CA ARG A 33 -10.16 27.81 11.70
C ARG A 33 -10.18 26.44 12.36
N VAL A 34 -9.00 25.83 12.48
CA VAL A 34 -8.82 24.62 13.27
C VAL A 34 -8.65 25.01 14.75
N ASP A 35 -9.29 24.28 15.62
CA ASP A 35 -9.16 24.50 17.07
C ASP A 35 -7.70 24.31 17.52
N PRO A 36 -7.13 25.22 18.34
CA PRO A 36 -5.78 25.10 18.88
C PRO A 36 -5.49 23.76 19.54
N ASP A 37 -6.46 23.17 20.27
CA ASP A 37 -6.28 21.88 20.95
C ASP A 37 -6.13 20.73 19.93
N VAL A 38 -6.78 20.83 18.78
CA VAL A 38 -6.61 19.86 17.66
C VAL A 38 -5.21 19.98 17.08
N VAL A 39 -4.73 21.21 16.85
CA VAL A 39 -3.37 21.46 16.33
C VAL A 39 -2.32 20.91 17.30
N ILE A 40 -2.45 21.18 18.61
CA ILE A 40 -1.55 20.67 19.66
C ILE A 40 -1.53 19.14 19.63
N ARG A 41 -2.72 18.51 19.55
CA ARG A 41 -2.81 17.05 19.50
C ARG A 41 -2.13 16.47 18.26
N VAL A 42 -2.32 17.08 17.09
CA VAL A 42 -1.68 16.62 15.84
C VAL A 42 -0.16 16.78 15.93
N LEU A 43 0.34 17.89 16.47
CA LEU A 43 1.77 18.08 16.70
C LEU A 43 2.34 17.03 17.67
N GLY A 44 1.62 16.71 18.75
CA GLY A 44 2.02 15.64 19.68
C GLY A 44 2.10 14.26 19.02
N LEU A 45 1.26 13.96 18.03
CA LEU A 45 1.34 12.73 17.23
C LEU A 45 2.55 12.69 16.28
N LEU A 46 3.14 13.85 15.98
CA LEU A 46 4.39 13.99 15.25
C LEU A 46 5.61 14.06 16.19
N ASP A 47 5.45 13.72 17.48
CA ASP A 47 6.45 13.83 18.54
C ASP A 47 6.96 15.27 18.78
N VAL A 48 6.12 16.27 18.48
CA VAL A 48 6.42 17.69 18.66
C VAL A 48 5.72 18.21 19.92
N ALA A 49 6.48 18.63 20.90
CA ALA A 49 5.93 19.19 22.16
C ALA A 49 5.33 20.58 21.88
N ALA A 50 4.02 20.74 22.11
CA ALA A 50 3.30 21.98 21.81
C ALA A 50 2.33 22.44 22.91
N GLU A 51 2.25 21.72 24.02
CA GLU A 51 1.26 21.93 25.08
C GLU A 51 1.43 23.30 25.77
N SER A 52 2.65 23.66 26.12
CA SER A 52 2.96 24.94 26.74
C SER A 52 3.65 25.94 25.81
N ALA A 53 3.59 27.22 26.11
CA ALA A 53 4.35 28.24 25.39
C ALA A 53 5.87 28.04 25.49
N ALA A 54 6.35 27.40 26.56
CA ALA A 54 7.77 27.05 26.73
C ALA A 54 8.16 25.92 25.74
N ASP A 55 7.35 24.87 25.63
CA ASP A 55 7.57 23.77 24.69
C ASP A 55 7.63 24.29 23.26
N ARG A 56 6.64 25.10 22.85
CA ARG A 56 6.57 25.67 21.50
C ARG A 56 7.79 26.51 21.16
N ARG A 57 8.27 27.35 22.10
CA ARG A 57 9.51 28.13 21.91
C ARG A 57 10.73 27.24 21.79
N GLY A 58 10.81 26.19 22.62
CA GLY A 58 11.90 25.21 22.55
C GLY A 58 11.95 24.48 21.20
N GLU A 59 10.80 24.03 20.70
CA GLU A 59 10.72 23.36 19.39
C GLU A 59 11.04 24.31 18.23
N LEU A 60 10.56 25.55 18.27
CA LEU A 60 10.90 26.56 17.25
C LEU A 60 12.40 26.90 17.25
N ALA A 61 13.06 26.95 18.41
CA ALA A 61 14.50 27.12 18.50
C ALA A 61 15.25 25.92 17.88
N ARG A 62 14.85 24.69 18.21
CA ARG A 62 15.41 23.46 17.59
C ARG A 62 15.24 23.44 16.07
N LEU A 63 14.08 23.90 15.57
CA LEU A 63 13.84 24.01 14.12
C LEU A 63 14.76 25.04 13.47
N ALA A 64 15.01 26.16 14.11
CA ALA A 64 15.94 27.17 13.60
C ALA A 64 17.37 26.63 13.50
N GLU A 65 17.85 25.96 14.58
CA GLU A 65 19.15 25.28 14.59
C GLU A 65 19.26 24.21 13.50
N ARG A 66 18.19 23.40 13.33
CA ARG A 66 18.13 22.39 12.25
C ARG A 66 18.14 23.01 10.85
N SER A 67 17.46 24.14 10.64
CA SER A 67 17.42 24.84 9.36
C SER A 67 18.79 25.38 8.95
N GLU A 68 19.61 25.83 9.89
CA GLU A 68 20.98 26.26 9.63
C GLU A 68 21.89 25.08 9.24
N VAL A 69 21.69 23.90 9.85
CA VAL A 69 22.47 22.67 9.55
C VAL A 69 21.93 21.90 8.34
N HIS A 70 20.65 22.09 8.00
CA HIS A 70 19.91 21.25 7.03
C HIS A 70 19.36 22.06 5.85
N ALA A 71 20.16 22.91 5.23
CA ALA A 71 19.77 23.75 4.09
C ALA A 71 19.30 22.97 2.85
N ALA A 72 19.58 21.66 2.75
CA ALA A 72 19.13 20.83 1.62
C ALA A 72 17.83 20.08 1.96
N PRO A 73 16.79 20.13 1.09
CA PRO A 73 15.58 19.34 1.27
C PRO A 73 15.89 17.83 1.13
N PRO A 74 15.08 16.94 1.72
CA PRO A 74 15.29 15.48 1.62
C PRO A 74 15.16 14.96 0.18
N THR A 75 14.34 15.65 -0.64
CA THR A 75 14.13 15.32 -2.04
C THR A 75 14.19 16.56 -2.91
N VAL A 76 14.86 16.47 -4.04
CA VAL A 76 14.95 17.50 -5.07
C VAL A 76 14.41 16.96 -6.38
N ALA A 77 13.36 17.57 -6.91
CA ALA A 77 12.89 17.28 -8.26
C ALA A 77 13.50 18.29 -9.25
N LEU A 78 13.95 17.81 -10.39
CA LEU A 78 14.40 18.64 -11.50
C LEU A 78 13.85 18.11 -12.83
N ARG A 79 13.74 19.01 -13.80
CA ARG A 79 13.29 18.68 -15.15
C ARG A 79 14.49 18.40 -16.04
N VAL A 80 14.49 17.22 -16.68
CA VAL A 80 15.53 16.84 -17.63
C VAL A 80 15.56 17.79 -18.83
N GLY A 81 16.77 18.17 -19.26
CA GLY A 81 16.97 19.15 -20.34
C GLY A 81 16.73 20.60 -19.94
N GLY A 82 16.43 20.85 -18.66
CA GLY A 82 16.37 22.20 -18.08
C GLY A 82 17.74 22.68 -17.60
N PRO A 83 17.80 23.88 -17.02
CA PRO A 83 19.02 24.37 -16.37
C PRO A 83 19.37 23.48 -15.18
N GLY A 84 20.65 23.43 -14.84
CA GLY A 84 21.12 22.83 -13.59
C GLY A 84 20.46 23.50 -12.38
N ARG A 85 20.47 22.80 -11.25
CA ARG A 85 19.89 23.29 -9.99
C ARG A 85 20.94 23.35 -8.89
N ALA A 86 21.13 24.50 -8.32
CA ALA A 86 22.03 24.67 -7.19
C ALA A 86 21.57 23.78 -6.00
N LEU A 87 22.48 23.03 -5.44
CA LEU A 87 22.31 22.21 -4.25
C LEU A 87 23.59 22.30 -3.41
N SER A 88 23.56 23.16 -2.43
CA SER A 88 24.74 23.40 -1.58
C SER A 88 25.22 22.12 -0.91
N GLY A 89 26.51 21.86 -0.98
CA GLY A 89 27.14 20.66 -0.44
C GLY A 89 27.08 19.44 -1.34
N ALA A 90 26.42 19.49 -2.51
CA ALA A 90 26.39 18.37 -3.45
C ALA A 90 27.79 17.96 -3.88
N ARG A 91 28.15 16.69 -3.70
CA ARG A 91 29.48 16.14 -3.97
C ARG A 91 29.47 15.02 -5.02
N GLU A 92 28.54 14.10 -4.89
CA GLU A 92 28.46 12.93 -5.76
C GLU A 92 26.99 12.57 -6.02
N LEU A 93 26.70 12.18 -7.24
CA LEU A 93 25.38 11.67 -7.66
C LEU A 93 25.53 10.20 -8.06
N LEU A 94 24.69 9.32 -7.53
CA LEU A 94 24.61 7.91 -7.84
C LEU A 94 23.28 7.60 -8.50
N GLY A 95 23.30 7.11 -9.73
CA GLY A 95 22.13 6.66 -10.48
C GLY A 95 21.67 5.25 -10.11
N GLU A 96 20.46 4.89 -10.50
CA GLU A 96 19.89 3.52 -10.34
C GLU A 96 20.71 2.46 -11.12
N ASP A 97 21.37 2.86 -12.19
CA ASP A 97 22.28 2.03 -12.99
C ASP A 97 23.67 1.85 -12.35
N GLY A 98 23.90 2.41 -11.17
CA GLY A 98 25.17 2.40 -10.47
C GLY A 98 26.19 3.43 -11.01
N ALA A 99 25.84 4.22 -12.01
CA ALA A 99 26.70 5.28 -12.53
C ALA A 99 26.90 6.38 -11.48
N ARG A 100 28.17 6.81 -11.32
CA ARG A 100 28.56 7.88 -10.38
C ARG A 100 29.01 9.10 -11.16
N ARG A 101 28.64 10.28 -10.66
CA ARG A 101 29.06 11.58 -11.21
C ARG A 101 29.45 12.51 -10.07
N GLU A 102 30.65 13.05 -10.14
CA GLU A 102 31.09 14.11 -9.23
C GLU A 102 30.30 15.40 -9.46
N LEU A 103 30.03 16.13 -8.38
CA LEU A 103 29.26 17.36 -8.37
C LEU A 103 30.02 18.46 -7.62
N HIS A 104 29.70 19.71 -7.99
CA HIS A 104 30.23 20.93 -7.37
C HIS A 104 29.06 21.87 -7.04
N ASP A 105 28.34 21.57 -5.95
CA ASP A 105 27.21 22.37 -5.44
C ASP A 105 26.06 22.58 -6.43
N GLU A 106 26.00 21.80 -7.51
CA GLU A 106 24.97 21.91 -8.53
C GLU A 106 24.57 20.52 -9.05
N LEU A 107 23.28 20.32 -9.23
CA LEU A 107 22.71 19.17 -9.95
C LEU A 107 22.64 19.50 -11.44
N PRO A 108 23.18 18.64 -12.31
CA PRO A 108 23.20 18.89 -13.75
C PRO A 108 21.82 18.71 -14.37
N GLY A 109 21.49 19.55 -15.36
CA GLY A 109 20.23 19.48 -16.10
C GLY A 109 20.18 18.40 -17.18
N ASP A 110 21.31 17.76 -17.50
CA ASP A 110 21.47 16.76 -18.55
C ASP A 110 21.31 15.31 -18.04
N LEU A 111 20.73 15.13 -16.82
CA LEU A 111 20.44 13.81 -16.28
C LEU A 111 19.44 13.04 -17.15
N ARG A 112 19.55 11.73 -17.18
CA ARG A 112 18.47 10.89 -17.72
C ARG A 112 17.28 10.86 -16.76
N PRO A 113 16.05 10.68 -17.26
CA PRO A 113 14.92 10.46 -16.38
C PRO A 113 15.18 9.27 -15.44
N GLY A 114 14.95 9.44 -14.13
CA GLY A 114 15.19 8.39 -13.14
C GLY A 114 15.38 8.94 -11.73
N TRP A 115 15.71 8.04 -10.83
CA TRP A 115 15.99 8.34 -9.44
C TRP A 115 17.50 8.31 -9.19
N TYR A 116 17.96 9.23 -8.36
CA TYR A 116 19.36 9.34 -7.99
C TYR A 116 19.50 9.60 -6.50
N ARG A 117 20.62 9.19 -5.93
CA ARG A 117 21.04 9.56 -4.59
C ARG A 117 22.19 10.57 -4.69
N CYS A 118 22.02 11.73 -4.09
CA CYS A 118 23.05 12.76 -4.03
C CYS A 118 23.69 12.79 -2.65
N ALA A 119 24.98 12.44 -2.57
CA ALA A 119 25.75 12.57 -1.35
C ALA A 119 26.19 14.03 -1.16
N LEU A 120 25.93 14.58 0.02
CA LEU A 120 26.38 15.91 0.41
C LEU A 120 27.71 15.85 1.18
N ARG A 121 28.46 16.95 1.20
CA ARG A 121 29.69 17.09 2.02
C ARG A 121 29.44 16.95 3.53
N THR A 122 28.22 17.14 3.96
CA THR A 122 27.78 16.92 5.36
C THR A 122 27.63 15.45 5.74
N GLY A 123 27.79 14.52 4.80
CA GLY A 123 27.51 13.08 4.98
C GLY A 123 26.04 12.70 4.82
N ARG A 124 25.15 13.66 4.57
CA ARG A 124 23.72 13.37 4.26
C ARG A 124 23.55 12.94 2.82
N GLU A 125 22.49 12.17 2.58
CA GLU A 125 22.00 11.87 1.24
C GLU A 125 20.69 12.64 0.96
N VAL A 126 20.53 13.07 -0.29
CA VAL A 126 19.32 13.71 -0.83
C VAL A 126 18.84 12.88 -2.02
N THR A 127 17.58 12.54 -2.03
CA THR A 127 16.97 11.90 -3.21
C THR A 127 16.79 12.93 -4.31
N VAL A 128 17.26 12.62 -5.53
CA VAL A 128 17.06 13.48 -6.70
C VAL A 128 16.18 12.74 -7.70
N VAL A 129 15.09 13.39 -8.09
CA VAL A 129 14.14 12.87 -9.09
C VAL A 129 14.33 13.68 -10.36
N ALA A 130 14.93 13.09 -11.38
CA ALA A 130 15.05 13.69 -12.71
C ALA A 130 13.81 13.30 -13.54
N ALA A 131 12.89 14.23 -13.71
CA ALA A 131 11.63 14.02 -14.39
C ALA A 131 11.71 14.49 -15.86
N PRO A 132 11.09 13.78 -16.82
CA PRO A 132 11.01 14.25 -18.19
C PRO A 132 10.15 15.52 -18.27
N ALA A 133 10.39 16.33 -19.31
CA ALA A 133 9.62 17.57 -19.51
C ALA A 133 8.12 17.31 -19.74
N GLN A 134 7.81 16.16 -20.31
CA GLN A 134 6.44 15.69 -20.57
C GLN A 134 6.34 14.21 -20.25
N VAL A 135 5.22 13.78 -19.69
CA VAL A 135 4.89 12.37 -19.59
C VAL A 135 4.59 11.80 -20.97
N PRO A 136 4.86 10.51 -21.23
CA PRO A 136 4.46 9.87 -22.47
C PRO A 136 2.96 10.08 -22.75
N ALA A 137 2.61 10.33 -24.01
CA ALA A 137 1.22 10.45 -24.40
C ALA A 137 0.51 9.13 -24.19
N THR A 138 -0.63 9.16 -23.52
CA THR A 138 -1.49 7.99 -23.38
C THR A 138 -2.19 7.72 -24.72
N PRO A 139 -2.19 6.47 -25.23
CA PRO A 139 -2.92 6.16 -26.44
C PRO A 139 -4.42 6.39 -26.26
N ALA A 140 -5.05 6.99 -27.29
CA ALA A 140 -6.51 7.14 -27.28
C ALA A 140 -7.16 5.77 -27.36
N THR A 141 -7.83 5.36 -26.30
CA THR A 141 -8.51 4.06 -26.21
C THR A 141 -9.68 4.15 -25.22
N TRP A 142 -10.51 3.13 -25.21
CA TRP A 142 -11.58 2.95 -24.24
C TRP A 142 -11.40 1.61 -23.52
N GLY A 143 -12.07 1.46 -22.38
CA GLY A 143 -12.00 0.24 -21.59
C GLY A 143 -13.16 0.09 -20.64
N TRP A 144 -13.17 -1.02 -19.91
CA TRP A 144 -14.16 -1.35 -18.91
C TRP A 144 -13.65 -0.96 -17.52
N MET A 145 -14.55 -0.43 -16.69
CA MET A 145 -14.38 -0.44 -15.23
C MET A 145 -15.09 -1.69 -14.70
N LEU A 146 -14.33 -2.57 -14.07
CA LEU A 146 -14.78 -3.91 -13.68
C LEU A 146 -14.57 -4.14 -12.18
N GLN A 147 -15.61 -4.58 -11.51
CA GLN A 147 -15.52 -5.15 -10.19
C GLN A 147 -15.26 -6.66 -10.33
N LEU A 148 -14.00 -7.10 -10.14
CA LEU A 148 -13.62 -8.48 -10.36
C LEU A 148 -14.49 -9.48 -9.59
N TYR A 149 -14.77 -9.19 -8.33
CA TYR A 149 -15.59 -10.07 -7.49
C TYR A 149 -17.01 -10.32 -8.05
N ALA A 150 -17.53 -9.43 -8.89
CA ALA A 150 -18.85 -9.54 -9.52
C ALA A 150 -18.82 -10.29 -10.87
N LEU A 151 -17.64 -10.48 -11.46
CA LEU A 151 -17.49 -11.24 -12.68
C LEU A 151 -17.69 -12.74 -12.40
N ARG A 152 -18.60 -13.40 -13.13
CA ARG A 152 -18.96 -14.80 -12.88
C ARG A 152 -18.89 -15.64 -14.14
N SER A 153 -18.37 -16.84 -14.00
CA SER A 153 -18.41 -17.89 -14.99
C SER A 153 -18.85 -19.21 -14.35
N ARG A 154 -19.05 -20.24 -15.17
CA ARG A 154 -19.33 -21.60 -14.66
C ARG A 154 -18.16 -22.21 -13.87
N ARG A 155 -16.97 -21.60 -13.96
CA ARG A 155 -15.75 -22.04 -13.27
C ARG A 155 -15.48 -21.27 -11.98
N SER A 156 -16.21 -20.17 -11.73
CA SER A 156 -16.03 -19.37 -10.53
C SER A 156 -16.49 -20.12 -9.27
N TRP A 157 -15.78 -19.92 -8.17
CA TRP A 157 -16.09 -20.46 -6.85
C TRP A 157 -16.92 -19.48 -6.01
N GLY A 158 -18.11 -19.10 -6.50
CA GLY A 158 -18.97 -18.14 -5.82
C GLY A 158 -18.54 -16.67 -5.90
N ILE A 159 -17.34 -16.38 -6.43
CA ILE A 159 -16.76 -15.05 -6.61
C ILE A 159 -15.96 -15.03 -7.91
N GLY A 160 -15.90 -13.86 -8.57
CA GLY A 160 -15.04 -13.69 -9.74
C GLY A 160 -13.56 -13.76 -9.40
N ASP A 161 -12.77 -14.33 -10.28
CA ASP A 161 -11.35 -14.62 -10.04
C ASP A 161 -10.44 -14.24 -11.23
N LEU A 162 -9.13 -14.43 -11.06
CA LEU A 162 -8.12 -14.06 -12.07
C LEU A 162 -8.23 -14.89 -13.36
N GLY A 163 -8.80 -16.10 -13.29
CA GLY A 163 -9.13 -16.89 -14.48
C GLY A 163 -10.28 -16.27 -15.28
N ASP A 164 -11.31 -15.75 -14.58
CA ASP A 164 -12.41 -15.01 -15.21
C ASP A 164 -11.91 -13.71 -15.82
N LEU A 165 -11.04 -12.99 -15.11
CA LEU A 165 -10.42 -11.77 -15.63
C LEU A 165 -9.60 -12.03 -16.88
N ARG A 166 -8.79 -13.08 -16.90
CA ARG A 166 -7.98 -13.45 -18.05
C ARG A 166 -8.85 -13.76 -19.27
N ALA A 167 -9.95 -14.49 -19.08
CA ALA A 167 -10.91 -14.76 -20.13
C ALA A 167 -11.62 -13.50 -20.63
N PHE A 168 -12.02 -12.61 -19.72
CA PHE A 168 -12.66 -11.35 -20.04
C PHE A 168 -11.74 -10.41 -20.81
N VAL A 169 -10.47 -10.30 -20.42
CA VAL A 169 -9.45 -9.50 -21.11
C VAL A 169 -9.31 -9.95 -22.58
N ARG A 170 -9.17 -11.25 -22.82
CA ARG A 170 -9.07 -11.81 -24.19
C ARG A 170 -10.33 -11.55 -25.00
N TRP A 171 -11.48 -11.80 -24.42
CA TRP A 171 -12.77 -11.61 -25.08
C TRP A 171 -13.00 -10.14 -25.44
N THR A 172 -12.82 -9.21 -24.49
CA THR A 172 -13.11 -7.79 -24.74
C THR A 172 -12.14 -7.14 -25.72
N ALA A 173 -10.87 -7.58 -25.74
CA ALA A 173 -9.90 -7.12 -26.72
C ALA A 173 -10.26 -7.62 -28.14
N ALA A 174 -10.62 -8.90 -28.28
CA ALA A 174 -10.93 -9.51 -29.57
C ALA A 174 -12.26 -9.00 -30.16
N GLU A 175 -13.34 -9.00 -29.36
CA GLU A 175 -14.69 -8.70 -29.85
C GLU A 175 -15.01 -7.20 -29.84
N HIS A 176 -14.43 -6.45 -28.90
CA HIS A 176 -14.78 -5.05 -28.67
C HIS A 176 -13.62 -4.08 -28.87
N ARG A 177 -12.42 -4.57 -29.14
CA ARG A 177 -11.20 -3.74 -29.28
C ARG A 177 -10.95 -2.83 -28.07
N ALA A 178 -11.33 -3.28 -26.88
CA ALA A 178 -11.04 -2.56 -25.66
C ALA A 178 -9.52 -2.53 -25.41
N GLY A 179 -8.99 -1.37 -25.12
CA GLY A 179 -7.55 -1.20 -24.86
C GLY A 179 -7.20 -1.17 -23.39
N ALA A 180 -8.20 -1.21 -22.49
CA ALA A 180 -7.99 -1.18 -21.04
C ALA A 180 -9.09 -1.93 -20.26
N VAL A 181 -8.72 -2.42 -19.09
CA VAL A 181 -9.65 -2.86 -18.03
C VAL A 181 -9.18 -2.27 -16.72
N LEU A 182 -9.98 -1.40 -16.10
CA LEU A 182 -9.75 -0.87 -14.75
C LEU A 182 -10.44 -1.78 -13.73
N LEU A 183 -9.70 -2.23 -12.74
CA LEU A 183 -10.21 -3.09 -11.67
C LEU A 183 -10.43 -2.29 -10.38
N ASN A 184 -11.36 -2.75 -9.56
CA ASN A 184 -11.37 -2.41 -8.13
C ASN A 184 -10.06 -2.88 -7.46
N PRO A 185 -9.69 -2.35 -6.28
CA PRO A 185 -8.51 -2.82 -5.55
C PRO A 185 -8.51 -4.33 -5.35
N LEU A 186 -7.41 -4.99 -5.67
CA LEU A 186 -7.18 -6.43 -5.49
C LEU A 186 -6.27 -6.72 -4.28
N HIS A 187 -6.28 -5.85 -3.31
CA HIS A 187 -5.43 -5.93 -2.12
C HIS A 187 -5.88 -7.02 -1.15
N ALA A 188 -4.93 -7.56 -0.39
CA ALA A 188 -5.17 -8.67 0.52
C ALA A 188 -5.99 -8.26 1.76
N PRO A 189 -7.12 -8.92 2.03
CA PRO A 189 -7.78 -8.86 3.33
C PRO A 189 -6.96 -9.66 4.37
N GLY A 190 -7.32 -9.56 5.65
CA GLY A 190 -6.78 -10.45 6.67
C GLY A 190 -7.17 -11.92 6.43
N PRO A 191 -6.38 -12.90 6.95
CA PRO A 191 -6.61 -14.33 6.69
C PRO A 191 -7.73 -14.92 7.56
N THR A 192 -8.27 -14.17 8.51
CA THR A 192 -9.24 -14.64 9.52
C THR A 192 -10.66 -14.21 9.18
N HIS A 193 -11.62 -14.96 9.75
CA HIS A 193 -13.03 -14.60 9.68
C HIS A 193 -13.40 -13.53 10.73
N PRO A 194 -14.38 -12.65 10.42
CA PRO A 194 -15.01 -12.48 9.13
C PRO A 194 -14.06 -11.82 8.12
N VAL A 195 -14.10 -12.29 6.87
CA VAL A 195 -13.33 -11.68 5.78
C VAL A 195 -13.90 -10.30 5.45
N GLN A 196 -13.04 -9.29 5.40
CA GLN A 196 -13.44 -7.92 5.02
C GLN A 196 -13.94 -7.90 3.56
N PRO A 197 -15.23 -7.59 3.32
CA PRO A 197 -15.78 -7.60 1.97
C PRO A 197 -15.39 -6.34 1.16
N SER A 198 -15.08 -5.23 1.83
CA SER A 198 -14.68 -3.99 1.17
C SER A 198 -13.23 -4.06 0.71
N PRO A 199 -12.95 -3.84 -0.59
CA PRO A 199 -11.57 -3.83 -1.09
C PRO A 199 -10.81 -2.54 -0.72
N TYR A 200 -11.48 -1.54 -0.12
CA TYR A 200 -10.91 -0.23 0.18
C TYR A 200 -10.29 -0.10 1.57
N THR A 201 -10.47 -1.11 2.43
CA THR A 201 -9.83 -1.20 3.75
C THR A 201 -9.07 -2.54 3.87
N PRO A 202 -8.06 -2.78 3.01
CA PRO A 202 -7.35 -4.04 3.02
C PRO A 202 -6.41 -4.14 4.24
N SER A 203 -6.09 -5.37 4.62
CA SER A 203 -5.04 -5.63 5.61
C SER A 203 -3.65 -5.25 5.08
N SER A 204 -3.42 -5.42 3.77
CA SER A 204 -2.20 -4.98 3.09
C SER A 204 -2.49 -4.53 1.67
N ARG A 205 -1.85 -3.42 1.26
CA ARG A 205 -1.83 -2.94 -0.13
C ARG A 205 -0.70 -3.56 -0.97
N ARG A 206 0.25 -4.22 -0.34
CA ARG A 206 1.43 -4.80 -0.99
C ARG A 206 1.19 -6.20 -1.53
N TYR A 207 0.13 -6.87 -1.08
CA TYR A 207 -0.18 -8.25 -1.43
C TYR A 207 -1.56 -8.37 -2.04
N ALA A 208 -1.73 -9.43 -2.85
CA ALA A 208 -2.97 -9.67 -3.58
C ALA A 208 -3.98 -10.46 -2.77
N ASN A 209 -5.26 -10.23 -3.04
CA ASN A 209 -6.37 -10.94 -2.43
C ASN A 209 -6.41 -12.39 -2.90
N PRO A 210 -6.18 -13.37 -2.02
CA PRO A 210 -6.19 -14.78 -2.42
C PRO A 210 -7.58 -15.31 -2.80
N LEU A 211 -8.66 -14.61 -2.44
CA LEU A 211 -10.00 -14.93 -2.95
C LEU A 211 -10.10 -14.80 -4.48
N ALA A 212 -9.23 -13.97 -5.09
CA ALA A 212 -9.18 -13.83 -6.54
C ALA A 212 -8.44 -14.98 -7.25
N LEU A 213 -7.80 -15.90 -6.53
CA LEU A 213 -7.16 -17.05 -7.16
C LEU A 213 -8.16 -17.98 -7.85
N ARG A 214 -7.85 -18.40 -9.09
CA ARG A 214 -8.44 -19.56 -9.71
C ARG A 214 -7.67 -20.79 -9.25
N VAL A 215 -8.30 -21.65 -8.44
CA VAL A 215 -7.66 -22.82 -7.82
C VAL A 215 -7.09 -23.76 -8.87
N GLU A 216 -7.84 -24.03 -9.92
CA GLU A 216 -7.49 -24.96 -10.99
C GLU A 216 -6.38 -24.45 -11.92
N ASP A 217 -6.06 -23.16 -11.86
CA ASP A 217 -5.00 -22.55 -12.63
C ASP A 217 -3.64 -22.54 -11.90
N THR A 218 -3.56 -23.09 -10.69
CA THR A 218 -2.29 -23.27 -9.98
C THR A 218 -1.49 -24.46 -10.54
N ASP A 219 -0.17 -24.38 -10.53
CA ASP A 219 0.70 -25.49 -10.94
C ASP A 219 0.48 -26.71 -10.06
N ALA A 220 0.26 -26.49 -8.75
CA ALA A 220 0.01 -27.56 -7.80
C ALA A 220 -1.25 -28.37 -8.18
N TYR A 221 -2.34 -27.72 -8.63
CA TYR A 221 -3.52 -28.42 -9.10
C TYR A 221 -3.25 -29.17 -10.43
N ARG A 222 -2.54 -28.56 -11.36
CA ARG A 222 -2.21 -29.19 -12.67
C ARG A 222 -1.35 -30.45 -12.51
N CYS A 223 -0.43 -30.44 -11.53
CA CYS A 223 0.47 -31.57 -11.25
C CYS A 223 -0.11 -32.58 -10.25
N ALA A 224 -1.24 -32.29 -9.59
CA ALA A 224 -1.86 -33.17 -8.61
C ALA A 224 -2.40 -34.46 -9.23
N SER A 225 -2.49 -35.52 -8.41
CA SER A 225 -3.15 -36.77 -8.78
C SER A 225 -4.64 -36.57 -9.05
N ALA A 226 -5.27 -37.52 -9.73
CA ALA A 226 -6.72 -37.46 -9.99
C ALA A 226 -7.53 -37.41 -8.69
N ASP A 227 -7.12 -38.15 -7.66
CA ASP A 227 -7.80 -38.22 -6.36
C ASP A 227 -7.73 -36.83 -5.66
N VAL A 228 -6.56 -36.23 -5.59
CA VAL A 228 -6.38 -34.88 -4.99
C VAL A 228 -7.21 -33.84 -5.76
N ARG A 229 -7.23 -33.89 -7.09
CA ARG A 229 -8.08 -32.98 -7.88
C ARG A 229 -9.57 -33.19 -7.58
N ALA A 230 -10.02 -34.43 -7.45
CA ALA A 230 -11.41 -34.74 -7.10
C ALA A 230 -11.79 -34.21 -5.71
N GLU A 231 -10.88 -34.34 -4.71
CA GLU A 231 -11.09 -33.76 -3.39
C GLU A 231 -11.15 -32.24 -3.43
N VAL A 232 -10.25 -31.57 -4.18
CA VAL A 232 -10.27 -30.11 -4.39
C VAL A 232 -11.56 -29.68 -5.07
N ASP A 233 -11.99 -30.38 -6.13
CA ASP A 233 -13.22 -30.06 -6.87
C ASP A 233 -14.48 -30.20 -6.01
N ALA A 234 -14.47 -31.12 -5.04
CA ALA A 234 -15.56 -31.30 -4.07
C ALA A 234 -15.71 -30.13 -3.10
N LEU A 235 -14.66 -29.33 -2.90
CA LEU A 235 -14.69 -28.12 -2.07
C LEU A 235 -15.30 -26.91 -2.78
N ARG A 236 -15.57 -27.01 -4.09
CA ARG A 236 -16.06 -25.89 -4.88
C ARG A 236 -17.39 -25.36 -4.36
N VAL A 237 -17.44 -24.07 -4.09
CA VAL A 237 -18.65 -23.34 -3.75
C VAL A 237 -19.31 -22.81 -5.03
N SER A 238 -20.58 -23.14 -5.22
CA SER A 238 -21.38 -22.55 -6.28
C SER A 238 -22.11 -21.31 -5.78
N ALA A 239 -22.20 -20.28 -6.61
CA ALA A 239 -23.01 -19.09 -6.32
C ALA A 239 -24.50 -19.49 -6.35
N THR A 240 -25.09 -19.67 -5.19
CA THR A 240 -26.53 -20.03 -5.04
C THR A 240 -27.40 -18.80 -4.79
N THR A 241 -26.80 -17.65 -4.53
CA THR A 241 -27.48 -16.38 -4.19
C THR A 241 -26.94 -15.21 -4.97
N ASP A 242 -27.65 -14.09 -4.95
CA ASP A 242 -27.20 -12.82 -5.55
C ASP A 242 -26.10 -12.12 -4.73
N ARG A 243 -25.79 -12.65 -3.55
CA ARG A 243 -24.75 -12.10 -2.65
C ARG A 243 -23.56 -13.05 -2.61
N ILE A 244 -22.37 -12.45 -2.49
CA ILE A 244 -21.12 -13.17 -2.29
C ILE A 244 -20.95 -13.41 -0.79
N ASP A 245 -20.80 -14.67 -0.40
CA ASP A 245 -20.39 -15.07 0.94
C ASP A 245 -18.86 -15.20 0.96
N HIS A 246 -18.17 -14.14 1.38
CA HIS A 246 -16.70 -14.09 1.39
C HIS A 246 -16.11 -15.10 2.36
N ASP A 247 -16.77 -15.36 3.49
CA ASP A 247 -16.31 -16.31 4.49
C ASP A 247 -16.37 -17.75 3.98
N LEU A 248 -17.50 -18.12 3.36
CA LEU A 248 -17.67 -19.43 2.74
C LEU A 248 -16.67 -19.66 1.60
N VAL A 249 -16.52 -18.65 0.72
CA VAL A 249 -15.56 -18.72 -0.41
C VAL A 249 -14.14 -18.86 0.12
N TRP A 250 -13.76 -18.07 1.14
CA TRP A 250 -12.40 -18.15 1.70
C TRP A 250 -12.15 -19.50 2.38
N ALA A 251 -13.08 -20.00 3.17
CA ALA A 251 -12.94 -21.32 3.80
C ALA A 251 -12.71 -22.42 2.75
N ALA A 252 -13.50 -22.43 1.68
CA ALA A 252 -13.37 -23.42 0.59
C ALA A 252 -12.03 -23.30 -0.16
N LYS A 253 -11.67 -22.09 -0.60
CA LYS A 253 -10.42 -21.84 -1.34
C LYS A 253 -9.19 -22.11 -0.48
N ARG A 254 -9.22 -21.70 0.80
CA ARG A 254 -8.12 -22.00 1.73
C ARG A 254 -7.91 -23.48 1.90
N SER A 255 -8.98 -24.26 2.15
CA SER A 255 -8.90 -25.72 2.28
C SER A 255 -8.33 -26.38 1.01
N ALA A 256 -8.77 -25.94 -0.15
CA ALA A 256 -8.24 -26.42 -1.44
C ALA A 256 -6.75 -26.08 -1.61
N LEU A 257 -6.35 -24.84 -1.31
CA LEU A 257 -4.95 -24.40 -1.37
C LEU A 257 -4.07 -25.16 -0.38
N GLU A 258 -4.55 -25.43 0.84
CA GLU A 258 -3.84 -26.22 1.84
C GLU A 258 -3.65 -27.67 1.37
N LEU A 259 -4.70 -28.30 0.83
CA LEU A 259 -4.62 -29.65 0.29
C LEU A 259 -3.60 -29.74 -0.85
N MET A 260 -3.63 -28.80 -1.79
CA MET A 260 -2.68 -28.76 -2.92
C MET A 260 -1.24 -28.50 -2.45
N TRP A 261 -1.04 -27.59 -1.49
CA TRP A 261 0.28 -27.28 -0.95
C TRP A 261 0.88 -28.50 -0.23
N HIS A 262 0.05 -29.26 0.52
CA HIS A 262 0.49 -30.50 1.15
C HIS A 262 0.82 -31.58 0.12
N SER A 263 -0.04 -31.79 -0.88
CA SER A 263 0.17 -32.80 -1.92
C SER A 263 1.39 -32.53 -2.79
N ALA A 264 1.75 -31.27 -2.98
CA ALA A 264 2.94 -30.84 -3.69
C ALA A 264 4.24 -30.91 -2.84
N GLY A 265 4.18 -31.48 -1.63
CA GLY A 265 5.35 -31.61 -0.75
C GLY A 265 5.71 -30.34 0.01
N ARG A 266 4.76 -29.41 0.20
CA ARG A 266 4.92 -28.15 0.94
C ARG A 266 6.03 -27.27 0.35
N PRO A 267 5.95 -26.87 -0.91
CA PRO A 267 7.00 -26.08 -1.54
C PRO A 267 7.25 -24.77 -0.80
N GLU A 268 8.51 -24.46 -0.60
CA GLU A 268 8.96 -23.16 -0.11
C GLU A 268 9.23 -22.22 -1.27
N VAL A 269 8.97 -20.93 -1.08
CA VAL A 269 9.34 -19.89 -2.05
C VAL A 269 10.78 -19.45 -1.75
N ALA A 270 11.70 -19.74 -2.67
CA ALA A 270 13.13 -19.55 -2.46
C ALA A 270 13.51 -18.08 -2.25
N GLU A 271 12.90 -17.17 -3.03
CA GLU A 271 13.11 -15.74 -2.92
C GLU A 271 11.77 -15.04 -2.59
N LEU A 272 11.69 -14.50 -1.39
CA LEU A 272 10.58 -13.66 -0.99
C LEU A 272 10.91 -12.20 -1.28
N ALA A 273 10.02 -11.51 -1.98
CA ALA A 273 10.10 -10.06 -2.12
C ALA A 273 10.15 -9.37 -0.75
N ASP A 274 10.75 -8.19 -0.70
CA ASP A 274 10.86 -7.40 0.52
C ASP A 274 9.48 -7.25 1.21
N GLY A 275 9.45 -7.56 2.50
CA GLY A 275 8.24 -7.54 3.32
C GLY A 275 7.32 -8.77 3.17
N ALA A 276 7.52 -9.66 2.18
CA ALA A 276 6.66 -10.84 2.02
C ALA A 276 6.75 -11.80 3.21
N ARG A 277 7.92 -11.85 3.85
CA ARG A 277 8.12 -12.62 5.08
C ARG A 277 7.29 -12.05 6.23
N ASP A 278 7.18 -10.73 6.34
CA ASP A 278 6.40 -10.09 7.40
C ASP A 278 4.91 -10.28 7.16
N TRP A 279 4.43 -10.14 5.92
CA TRP A 279 3.06 -10.51 5.55
C TRP A 279 2.70 -11.95 5.92
N ALA A 280 3.53 -12.91 5.50
CA ALA A 280 3.30 -14.32 5.78
C ALA A 280 3.36 -14.63 7.29
N THR A 281 4.25 -13.94 8.02
CA THR A 281 4.33 -14.03 9.49
C THR A 281 3.08 -13.47 10.14
N TYR A 282 2.61 -12.28 9.70
CA TYR A 282 1.35 -11.71 10.17
C TYR A 282 0.20 -12.68 9.98
N CYS A 283 0.06 -13.29 8.79
CA CYS A 283 -1.00 -14.24 8.52
C CYS A 283 -0.95 -15.46 9.46
N ALA A 284 0.23 -16.02 9.69
CA ALA A 284 0.42 -17.14 10.60
C ALA A 284 0.10 -16.78 12.08
N LEU A 285 0.49 -15.58 12.51
CA LEU A 285 0.16 -15.06 13.84
C LEU A 285 -1.33 -14.74 13.96
N ALA A 286 -1.96 -14.19 12.93
CA ALA A 286 -3.37 -13.88 12.91
C ALA A 286 -4.26 -15.14 13.01
N GLU A 287 -3.86 -16.24 12.40
CA GLU A 287 -4.55 -17.54 12.57
C GLU A 287 -4.53 -18.02 14.04
N ARG A 288 -3.46 -17.74 14.77
CA ARG A 288 -3.29 -18.16 16.19
C ARG A 288 -3.92 -17.18 17.17
N HIS A 289 -3.80 -15.88 16.94
CA HIS A 289 -4.13 -14.83 17.90
C HIS A 289 -5.31 -13.94 17.48
N GLY A 290 -5.89 -14.18 16.28
CA GLY A 290 -6.91 -13.33 15.67
C GLY A 290 -6.33 -12.22 14.82
N GLY A 291 -7.13 -11.68 13.88
CA GLY A 291 -6.70 -10.75 12.85
C GLY A 291 -6.32 -9.34 13.32
N ARG A 292 -6.49 -9.01 14.61
CA ARG A 292 -6.25 -7.67 15.16
C ARG A 292 -4.93 -7.66 15.93
N TRP A 293 -3.84 -7.26 15.29
CA TRP A 293 -2.50 -7.25 15.90
C TRP A 293 -2.41 -6.39 17.17
N THR A 294 -3.23 -5.34 17.28
CA THR A 294 -3.29 -4.47 18.46
C THR A 294 -3.73 -5.21 19.73
N ARG A 295 -4.38 -6.38 19.59
CA ARG A 295 -4.82 -7.25 20.67
C ARG A 295 -3.89 -8.44 20.93
N TRP A 296 -2.84 -8.60 20.14
CA TRP A 296 -1.87 -9.67 20.38
C TRP A 296 -1.07 -9.43 21.66
N PRO A 297 -0.40 -10.45 22.21
CA PRO A 297 0.56 -10.27 23.29
C PRO A 297 1.58 -9.17 22.95
N ALA A 298 1.88 -8.30 23.91
CA ALA A 298 2.71 -7.11 23.67
C ALA A 298 4.02 -7.38 22.91
N PRO A 299 4.78 -8.49 23.20
CA PRO A 299 6.02 -8.79 22.46
C PRO A 299 5.81 -9.13 20.99
N LEU A 300 4.59 -9.50 20.56
CA LEU A 300 4.26 -9.80 19.16
C LEU A 300 3.79 -8.59 18.35
N ARG A 301 3.60 -7.44 19.01
CA ARG A 301 3.15 -6.21 18.33
C ARG A 301 4.29 -5.47 17.63
N ASP A 302 5.52 -5.77 17.97
CA ASP A 302 6.70 -5.23 17.31
C ASP A 302 7.28 -6.26 16.35
N VAL A 303 7.21 -5.96 15.04
CA VAL A 303 7.66 -6.84 13.95
C VAL A 303 9.14 -7.21 14.07
N GLY A 304 9.97 -6.32 14.62
CA GLY A 304 11.42 -6.49 14.82
C GLY A 304 11.79 -7.26 16.08
N SER A 305 10.82 -7.62 16.94
CA SER A 305 11.10 -8.23 18.23
C SER A 305 11.65 -9.66 18.13
N ALA A 306 12.41 -10.07 19.16
CA ALA A 306 12.87 -11.46 19.30
C ALA A 306 11.69 -12.46 19.42
N ALA A 307 10.55 -12.01 19.98
CA ALA A 307 9.35 -12.83 20.10
C ALA A 307 8.73 -13.12 18.73
N VAL A 308 8.66 -12.14 17.82
CA VAL A 308 8.21 -12.36 16.44
C VAL A 308 9.18 -13.26 15.70
N ALA A 309 10.49 -13.08 15.88
CA ALA A 309 11.48 -13.96 15.28
C ALA A 309 11.35 -15.44 15.78
N ALA A 310 11.05 -15.64 17.05
CA ALA A 310 10.78 -16.97 17.62
C ALA A 310 9.47 -17.58 17.07
N ALA A 311 8.39 -16.79 17.07
CA ALA A 311 7.10 -17.22 16.53
C ALA A 311 7.18 -17.58 15.03
N ARG A 312 7.96 -16.82 14.24
CA ARG A 312 8.22 -17.12 12.82
C ARG A 312 8.85 -18.48 12.61
N ARG A 313 9.80 -18.88 13.50
CA ARG A 313 10.40 -20.23 13.45
C ARG A 313 9.41 -21.31 13.88
N GLU A 314 8.66 -21.08 14.94
CA GLU A 314 7.65 -22.02 15.44
C GLU A 314 6.56 -22.26 14.40
N LEU A 315 6.10 -21.21 13.73
CA LEU A 315 5.02 -21.24 12.73
C LEU A 315 5.54 -21.37 11.29
N ALA A 316 6.81 -21.80 11.10
CA ALA A 316 7.45 -21.84 9.78
C ALA A 316 6.59 -22.51 8.69
N PRO A 317 5.88 -23.63 8.93
CA PRO A 317 5.01 -24.21 7.90
C PRO A 317 3.86 -23.30 7.49
N ARG A 318 3.26 -22.54 8.43
CA ARG A 318 2.18 -21.60 8.08
C ARG A 318 2.71 -20.37 7.37
N VAL A 319 3.87 -19.88 7.76
CA VAL A 319 4.57 -18.79 7.05
C VAL A 319 4.88 -19.22 5.61
N ALA A 320 5.41 -20.42 5.40
CA ALA A 320 5.68 -20.95 4.06
C ALA A 320 4.41 -21.09 3.22
N PHE A 321 3.30 -21.56 3.80
CA PHE A 321 2.00 -21.65 3.13
C PHE A 321 1.52 -20.28 2.64
N HIS A 322 1.48 -19.26 3.51
CA HIS A 322 1.02 -17.92 3.11
C HIS A 322 1.92 -17.25 2.09
N ALA A 323 3.23 -17.47 2.16
CA ALA A 323 4.18 -17.03 1.13
C ALA A 323 3.91 -17.71 -0.22
N TRP A 324 3.67 -19.02 -0.21
CA TRP A 324 3.32 -19.77 -1.41
C TRP A 324 2.00 -19.29 -2.03
N VAL A 325 0.97 -19.01 -1.22
CA VAL A 325 -0.30 -18.46 -1.70
C VAL A 325 -0.07 -17.13 -2.45
N GLN A 326 0.76 -16.24 -1.92
CA GLN A 326 1.08 -14.97 -2.60
C GLN A 326 1.88 -15.20 -3.91
N HIS A 327 2.75 -16.19 -3.93
CA HIS A 327 3.42 -16.58 -5.17
C HIS A 327 2.40 -17.03 -6.25
N GLN A 328 1.37 -17.81 -5.87
CA GLN A 328 0.30 -18.18 -6.79
C GLN A 328 -0.50 -16.96 -7.28
N CYS A 329 -0.76 -15.98 -6.40
CA CYS A 329 -1.42 -14.73 -6.80
C CYS A 329 -0.58 -13.97 -7.83
N ALA A 330 0.72 -13.82 -7.59
CA ALA A 330 1.62 -13.14 -8.51
C ALA A 330 1.66 -13.83 -9.89
N ALA A 331 1.80 -15.15 -9.92
CA ALA A 331 1.82 -15.93 -11.15
C ALA A 331 0.53 -15.75 -11.99
N GLN A 332 -0.64 -15.73 -11.34
CA GLN A 332 -1.90 -15.54 -12.06
C GLN A 332 -2.11 -14.09 -12.50
N LEU A 333 -1.65 -13.09 -11.74
CA LEU A 333 -1.64 -11.69 -12.17
C LEU A 333 -0.72 -11.50 -13.39
N ASP A 334 0.44 -12.14 -13.40
CA ASP A 334 1.35 -12.15 -14.54
C ASP A 334 0.71 -12.79 -15.79
N ALA A 335 -0.03 -13.88 -15.62
CA ALA A 335 -0.78 -14.52 -16.70
C ALA A 335 -1.90 -13.61 -17.27
N VAL A 336 -2.56 -12.81 -16.43
CA VAL A 336 -3.53 -11.80 -16.87
C VAL A 336 -2.83 -10.70 -17.67
N ARG A 337 -1.69 -10.18 -17.15
CA ARG A 337 -0.88 -9.16 -17.84
C ARG A 337 -0.36 -9.64 -19.19
N ALA A 338 0.10 -10.89 -19.26
CA ALA A 338 0.52 -11.52 -20.50
C ALA A 338 -0.65 -11.60 -21.50
N ALA A 339 -1.85 -12.05 -21.06
CA ALA A 339 -3.04 -12.12 -21.88
C ALA A 339 -3.44 -10.75 -22.45
N ALA A 340 -3.36 -9.68 -21.67
CA ALA A 340 -3.65 -8.33 -22.13
C ALA A 340 -2.69 -7.88 -23.25
N ARG A 341 -1.39 -8.13 -23.07
CA ARG A 341 -0.36 -7.82 -24.10
C ARG A 341 -0.53 -8.64 -25.36
N GLU A 342 -0.72 -9.96 -25.24
CA GLU A 342 -0.94 -10.88 -26.35
C GLU A 342 -2.20 -10.52 -27.16
N SER A 343 -3.22 -9.99 -26.48
CA SER A 343 -4.46 -9.52 -27.12
C SER A 343 -4.34 -8.11 -27.71
N GLY A 344 -3.18 -7.46 -27.67
CA GLY A 344 -2.93 -6.15 -28.25
C GLY A 344 -3.62 -4.98 -27.51
N MET A 345 -3.94 -5.12 -26.23
CA MET A 345 -4.50 -4.01 -25.46
C MET A 345 -3.50 -2.86 -25.31
N ALA A 346 -3.91 -1.66 -25.62
CA ALA A 346 -3.03 -0.47 -25.63
C ALA A 346 -2.50 -0.09 -24.22
N LEU A 347 -3.33 -0.27 -23.18
CA LEU A 347 -2.97 0.00 -21.78
C LEU A 347 -2.96 -1.27 -20.92
N GLY A 348 -3.79 -2.26 -21.28
CA GLY A 348 -3.90 -3.50 -20.51
C GLY A 348 -4.77 -3.35 -19.26
N VAL A 349 -4.32 -3.94 -18.14
CA VAL A 349 -5.06 -3.91 -16.87
C VAL A 349 -4.53 -2.80 -15.99
N LEU A 350 -5.45 -1.93 -15.55
CA LEU A 350 -5.21 -0.85 -14.61
C LEU A 350 -5.70 -1.29 -13.23
N HIS A 351 -4.85 -1.16 -12.23
CA HIS A 351 -5.17 -1.53 -10.85
C HIS A 351 -5.52 -0.28 -10.04
N ASP A 352 -6.67 -0.31 -9.38
CA ASP A 352 -7.00 0.70 -8.39
C ASP A 352 -6.17 0.48 -7.12
N LEU A 353 -5.78 1.56 -6.47
CA LEU A 353 -4.99 1.55 -5.24
C LEU A 353 -5.85 2.10 -4.10
N ALA A 354 -6.11 1.30 -3.08
CA ALA A 354 -6.81 1.77 -1.89
C ALA A 354 -6.05 2.92 -1.23
N VAL A 355 -6.77 3.92 -0.71
CA VAL A 355 -6.18 5.12 -0.08
C VAL A 355 -5.27 4.76 1.10
N GLY A 356 -5.67 3.77 1.90
CA GLY A 356 -4.93 3.32 3.06
C GLY A 356 -5.18 1.85 3.37
N VAL A 357 -4.83 1.45 4.57
CA VAL A 357 -4.95 0.07 5.06
C VAL A 357 -5.74 0.02 6.35
N ASP A 358 -6.24 -1.15 6.71
CA ASP A 358 -6.83 -1.41 8.01
C ASP A 358 -5.79 -1.11 9.11
N PRO A 359 -6.10 -0.22 10.09
CA PRO A 359 -5.19 0.07 11.20
C PRO A 359 -4.85 -1.15 12.06
N GLU A 360 -5.67 -2.20 12.02
CA GLU A 360 -5.43 -3.46 12.71
C GLU A 360 -4.85 -4.55 11.77
N GLY A 361 -4.56 -4.20 10.51
CA GLY A 361 -4.07 -5.09 9.48
C GLY A 361 -2.55 -5.27 9.42
N ALA A 362 -2.10 -6.04 8.45
CA ALA A 362 -0.70 -6.45 8.30
C ALA A 362 0.25 -5.29 7.97
N ASP A 363 -0.14 -4.37 7.08
CA ASP A 363 0.73 -3.24 6.77
C ASP A 363 0.82 -2.27 7.95
N ALA A 364 -0.26 -2.09 8.73
CA ALA A 364 -0.23 -1.27 9.93
C ALA A 364 0.67 -1.90 11.03
N TRP A 365 0.72 -3.24 11.12
CA TRP A 365 1.65 -3.93 12.01
C TRP A 365 3.11 -3.83 11.54
N ALA A 366 3.36 -4.08 10.25
CA ALA A 366 4.72 -4.10 9.70
C ALA A 366 5.34 -2.69 9.59
N LEU A 367 4.51 -1.66 9.50
CA LEU A 367 4.90 -0.26 9.28
C LEU A 367 4.43 0.64 10.44
N ALA A 368 4.31 0.08 11.65
CA ALA A 368 3.76 0.80 12.81
C ALA A 368 4.55 2.07 13.18
N ASP A 369 5.83 2.11 12.86
CA ASP A 369 6.73 3.25 13.12
C ASP A 369 6.56 4.41 12.12
N VAL A 370 6.05 4.13 10.91
CA VAL A 370 5.82 5.15 9.86
C VAL A 370 4.35 5.52 9.67
N LEU A 371 3.45 4.94 10.46
CA LEU A 371 2.03 5.28 10.49
C LEU A 371 1.67 6.01 11.77
N ALA A 372 0.87 7.07 11.67
CA ALA A 372 0.39 7.80 12.84
C ALA A 372 -0.80 7.07 13.48
N SER A 373 -0.64 6.65 14.74
CA SER A 373 -1.73 6.07 15.54
C SER A 373 -2.60 7.16 16.18
N GLY A 374 -3.90 6.88 16.36
CA GLY A 374 -4.82 7.79 17.04
C GLY A 374 -5.41 8.93 16.18
N VAL A 375 -5.03 9.00 14.91
CA VAL A 375 -5.62 9.87 13.89
C VAL A 375 -5.97 9.08 12.65
N THR A 376 -6.86 9.62 11.83
CA THR A 376 -7.34 8.94 10.62
C THR A 376 -7.35 9.89 9.44
N VAL A 377 -7.16 9.32 8.25
CA VAL A 377 -7.37 10.00 6.98
C VAL A 377 -8.88 10.19 6.75
N GLY A 378 -9.25 11.29 6.14
CA GLY A 378 -10.62 11.59 5.74
C GLY A 378 -10.65 12.64 4.65
N ALA A 379 -11.83 13.10 4.32
CA ALA A 379 -12.06 14.21 3.40
C ALA A 379 -12.70 15.40 4.14
N PRO A 380 -12.30 16.64 3.81
CA PRO A 380 -12.99 17.81 4.33
C PRO A 380 -14.44 17.87 3.83
N PRO A 381 -15.29 18.70 4.45
CA PRO A 381 -16.64 18.91 3.97
C PRO A 381 -16.68 19.39 2.50
N ASP A 382 -17.60 18.80 1.74
CA ASP A 382 -17.86 19.14 0.34
C ASP A 382 -19.38 19.21 0.07
N ASP A 383 -19.81 19.40 -1.19
CA ASP A 383 -21.22 19.52 -1.58
C ASP A 383 -21.99 18.21 -1.36
N PHE A 384 -21.32 17.05 -1.35
CA PHE A 384 -21.94 15.73 -1.16
C PHE A 384 -21.89 15.28 0.31
N SER A 385 -20.91 15.74 1.06
CA SER A 385 -20.67 15.40 2.46
C SER A 385 -20.45 16.66 3.31
N PRO A 386 -21.51 17.34 3.76
CA PRO A 386 -21.39 18.63 4.47
C PRO A 386 -20.61 18.57 5.79
N HIS A 387 -20.47 17.38 6.36
CA HIS A 387 -19.72 17.15 7.62
C HIS A 387 -18.30 16.60 7.38
N GLY A 388 -17.90 16.41 6.11
CA GLY A 388 -16.68 15.69 5.76
C GLY A 388 -16.81 14.19 6.00
N GLN A 389 -15.70 13.48 5.79
CA GLN A 389 -15.65 12.01 5.90
C GLN A 389 -14.48 11.60 6.77
N ASN A 390 -14.69 10.58 7.57
CA ASN A 390 -13.63 9.85 8.27
C ASN A 390 -13.56 8.44 7.71
N TRP A 391 -12.42 8.07 7.12
CA TRP A 391 -12.26 6.76 6.49
C TRP A 391 -11.66 5.70 7.42
N GLY A 392 -11.27 6.09 8.64
CA GLY A 392 -10.71 5.17 9.63
C GLY A 392 -9.31 4.62 9.29
N LEU A 393 -8.65 5.18 8.29
CA LEU A 393 -7.36 4.72 7.80
C LEU A 393 -6.22 5.51 8.46
N PRO A 394 -5.12 4.87 8.91
CA PRO A 394 -4.00 5.58 9.52
C PRO A 394 -3.24 6.40 8.47
N PRO A 395 -2.91 7.67 8.72
CA PRO A 395 -2.06 8.46 7.83
C PRO A 395 -0.58 8.10 8.02
N TRP A 396 0.22 8.42 6.99
CA TRP A 396 1.67 8.33 7.06
C TRP A 396 2.27 9.42 7.94
N ARG A 397 3.37 9.11 8.58
CA ARG A 397 4.24 10.08 9.27
C ARG A 397 5.30 10.59 8.29
N PRO A 398 5.20 11.84 7.79
CA PRO A 398 6.15 12.36 6.80
C PRO A 398 7.58 12.47 7.32
N ASP A 399 7.73 12.61 8.64
CA ASP A 399 9.02 12.70 9.34
C ASP A 399 9.74 11.36 9.49
N ARG A 400 9.05 10.25 9.17
CA ARG A 400 9.55 8.88 9.29
C ARG A 400 9.65 8.13 7.95
N LEU A 401 9.24 8.77 6.85
CA LEU A 401 9.30 8.23 5.48
C LEU A 401 10.65 8.43 4.82
#